data_40a540652505f6efa1cb44706379585a
#
_entry.id   40a540652505f6efa1cb44706379585a
#
_cell.length_a   1.000
_cell.length_b   1.000
_cell.length_c   1.000
_cell.angle_alpha   90.00
_cell.angle_beta   90.00
_cell.angle_gamma   90.00
#
_symmetry.space_group_name_H-M   'P 1'
#
loop_
_entity.id
_entity.type
_entity.pdbx_description
1 polymer ?
#
loop_
_entity_poly.entity_id
_entity_poly.type
_entity_poly.pdbx_seq_one_letter_code
_entity_poly.pdbx_strand_id
1 'polypeptide(L)'
;MTYAVEFDNVSRLYGDVRAVDGVSIAIKDGEFFSMLGPSGSGKTTCLRLIAGFEQLSGGAISIFGTPASNLPPWERDVNTVFQDYALFPHMSILDNVAYGLMVKGVNKKQRHAMAQEALEKVALGFVQQRKPSQLSGGQRQRVAIARALVNEPRVLLLDEPLGTLDLKLREQMQLELKKLQQSLGITFIFVTHDQGEALSMSDRVAVFNNGRIEQVDSPRDLYMRPRTPFVAGFVGTSNVFDGLMAEKLCGMTGSFALRPEHIRLNTPGEMQANGTIQAVQYQGAATRFELTLSGGEKLLVSQANMTGEELPATLTPGQQVMVSWSRDVMVPLVEER
;
A
#
# COMPACT_ATOMS: atom_id res chain seq x y z
N MET A 1 9.30 1.26 23.33
CA MET A 1 8.28 1.10 22.26
C MET A 1 7.97 -0.37 22.17
N THR A 2 6.70 -0.73 22.14
CA THR A 2 6.28 -2.14 21.98
C THR A 2 6.05 -2.42 20.50
N TYR A 3 6.55 -3.54 20.00
CA TYR A 3 6.30 -4.00 18.65
C TYR A 3 5.17 -5.03 18.66
N ALA A 4 4.22 -4.86 17.74
CA ALA A 4 3.13 -5.81 17.54
C ALA A 4 3.58 -7.06 16.80
N VAL A 5 4.40 -6.88 15.76
CA VAL A 5 4.98 -7.97 14.97
C VAL A 5 6.42 -7.66 14.64
N GLU A 6 7.30 -8.65 14.82
CA GLU A 6 8.72 -8.56 14.45
C GLU A 6 9.10 -9.77 13.60
N PHE A 7 9.79 -9.49 12.49
CA PHE A 7 10.47 -10.47 11.65
C PHE A 7 11.97 -10.34 11.87
N ASP A 8 12.62 -11.43 12.14
CA ASP A 8 14.09 -11.53 12.21
C ASP A 8 14.57 -12.47 11.13
N ASN A 9 15.14 -11.92 10.05
CA ASN A 9 15.71 -12.62 8.91
C ASN A 9 14.81 -13.74 8.34
N VAL A 10 13.51 -13.42 8.20
CA VAL A 10 12.47 -14.38 7.81
C VAL A 10 12.60 -14.76 6.35
N SER A 11 12.57 -16.06 6.07
CA SER A 11 12.59 -16.61 4.71
C SER A 11 11.52 -17.66 4.52
N ARG A 12 10.93 -17.71 3.32
CA ARG A 12 10.00 -18.76 2.88
C ARG A 12 10.34 -19.18 1.44
N LEU A 13 10.62 -20.46 1.30
CA LEU A 13 10.94 -21.09 0.01
C LEU A 13 9.83 -22.05 -0.39
N TYR A 14 9.51 -22.07 -1.67
CA TYR A 14 8.67 -23.06 -2.33
C TYR A 14 9.51 -23.73 -3.44
N GLY A 15 10.10 -24.88 -3.15
CA GLY A 15 11.15 -25.42 -4.01
C GLY A 15 12.30 -24.44 -4.18
N ASP A 16 12.59 -24.06 -5.41
CA ASP A 16 13.66 -23.09 -5.73
C ASP A 16 13.21 -21.63 -5.65
N VAL A 17 11.91 -21.37 -5.48
CA VAL A 17 11.36 -20.01 -5.44
C VAL A 17 11.48 -19.44 -4.03
N ARG A 18 12.20 -18.33 -3.89
CA ARG A 18 12.29 -17.56 -2.64
C ARG A 18 11.16 -16.53 -2.58
N ALA A 19 10.02 -16.96 -2.07
CA ALA A 19 8.83 -16.07 -1.95
C ALA A 19 9.04 -14.96 -0.91
N VAL A 20 9.81 -15.25 0.15
CA VAL A 20 10.31 -14.28 1.14
C VAL A 20 11.78 -14.61 1.38
N ASP A 21 12.64 -13.61 1.29
CA ASP A 21 14.09 -13.79 1.29
C ASP A 21 14.77 -12.83 2.29
N GLY A 22 14.99 -13.32 3.51
CA GLY A 22 15.75 -12.62 4.55
C GLY A 22 15.08 -11.32 5.05
N VAL A 23 13.76 -11.30 5.12
CA VAL A 23 13.01 -10.11 5.55
C VAL A 23 13.12 -9.87 7.04
N SER A 24 13.59 -8.67 7.42
CA SER A 24 13.61 -8.18 8.80
C SER A 24 12.79 -6.90 8.89
N ILE A 25 11.79 -6.86 9.80
CA ILE A 25 10.91 -5.72 9.98
C ILE A 25 10.31 -5.73 11.40
N ALA A 26 10.10 -4.54 11.95
CA ALA A 26 9.41 -4.34 13.21
C ALA A 26 8.21 -3.39 13.00
N ILE A 27 7.02 -3.89 13.27
CA ILE A 27 5.73 -3.17 13.17
C ILE A 27 5.32 -2.75 14.58
N LYS A 28 5.07 -1.45 14.78
CA LYS A 28 4.76 -0.89 16.10
C LYS A 28 3.33 -1.22 16.52
N ASP A 29 3.12 -1.29 17.83
CA ASP A 29 1.77 -1.42 18.40
C ASP A 29 0.90 -0.20 18.04
N GLY A 30 -0.34 -0.46 17.61
CA GLY A 30 -1.30 0.56 17.17
C GLY A 30 -1.00 1.20 15.80
N GLU A 31 -0.01 0.70 15.03
CA GLU A 31 0.37 1.21 13.72
C GLU A 31 -0.59 0.72 12.61
N PHE A 32 -0.90 1.59 11.66
CA PHE A 32 -1.44 1.17 10.36
C PHE A 32 -0.27 0.94 9.41
N PHE A 33 0.12 -0.30 9.23
CA PHE A 33 1.27 -0.69 8.44
C PHE A 33 0.86 -1.33 7.12
N SER A 34 1.39 -0.85 5.99
CA SER A 34 1.12 -1.45 4.69
C SER A 34 2.32 -2.17 4.10
N MET A 35 2.05 -3.30 3.45
CA MET A 35 2.95 -4.03 2.56
C MET A 35 2.52 -3.75 1.12
N LEU A 36 3.33 -3.00 0.38
CA LEU A 36 3.07 -2.55 -0.98
C LEU A 36 4.07 -3.19 -1.95
N GLY A 37 3.66 -3.55 -3.14
CA GLY A 37 4.56 -4.10 -4.17
C GLY A 37 3.80 -4.79 -5.30
N PRO A 38 4.46 -5.17 -6.39
CA PRO A 38 3.85 -5.88 -7.50
C PRO A 38 3.33 -7.27 -7.08
N SER A 39 2.49 -7.87 -7.93
CA SER A 39 2.03 -9.24 -7.72
C SER A 39 3.21 -10.20 -7.67
N GLY A 40 3.18 -11.17 -6.75
CA GLY A 40 4.27 -12.13 -6.57
C GLY A 40 5.49 -11.63 -5.79
N SER A 41 5.49 -10.39 -5.25
CA SER A 41 6.63 -9.85 -4.49
C SER A 41 6.76 -10.38 -3.05
N GLY A 42 5.89 -11.29 -2.59
CA GLY A 42 5.99 -11.93 -1.27
C GLY A 42 5.08 -11.38 -0.17
N LYS A 43 4.31 -10.31 -0.41
CA LYS A 43 3.43 -9.65 0.58
C LYS A 43 2.42 -10.58 1.26
N THR A 44 1.57 -11.24 0.46
CA THR A 44 0.58 -12.20 0.96
C THR A 44 1.24 -13.37 1.68
N THR A 45 2.44 -13.81 1.23
CA THR A 45 3.22 -14.84 1.93
C THR A 45 3.65 -14.34 3.31
N CYS A 46 4.17 -13.11 3.43
CA CYS A 46 4.49 -12.50 4.73
C CYS A 46 3.25 -12.43 5.64
N LEU A 47 2.11 -11.99 5.11
CA LEU A 47 0.88 -11.94 5.88
C LEU A 47 0.44 -13.34 6.38
N ARG A 48 0.53 -14.37 5.52
CA ARG A 48 0.22 -15.77 5.89
C ARG A 48 1.19 -16.34 6.92
N LEU A 49 2.48 -15.93 6.88
CA LEU A 49 3.46 -16.28 7.89
C LEU A 49 3.11 -15.67 9.26
N ILE A 50 2.63 -14.41 9.31
CA ILE A 50 2.14 -13.78 10.54
C ILE A 50 0.90 -14.52 11.07
N ALA A 51 -0.03 -14.83 10.17
CA ALA A 51 -1.27 -15.54 10.51
C ALA A 51 -1.05 -17.01 10.96
N GLY A 52 0.11 -17.60 10.64
CA GLY A 52 0.41 -19.00 10.91
C GLY A 52 -0.15 -19.98 9.88
N PHE A 53 -0.63 -19.49 8.73
CA PHE A 53 -1.11 -20.34 7.63
C PHE A 53 0.05 -20.91 6.78
N GLU A 54 1.25 -20.37 6.95
CA GLU A 54 2.47 -20.82 6.32
C GLU A 54 3.57 -21.00 7.37
N GLN A 55 4.51 -21.91 7.09
CA GLN A 55 5.67 -22.15 7.93
C GLN A 55 6.90 -21.43 7.41
N LEU A 56 7.76 -20.98 8.29
CA LEU A 56 9.06 -20.41 7.95
C LEU A 56 9.97 -21.47 7.34
N SER A 57 10.80 -21.07 6.36
CA SER A 57 11.98 -21.84 5.93
C SER A 57 13.21 -21.43 6.72
N GLY A 58 13.23 -20.22 7.30
CA GLY A 58 14.31 -19.69 8.14
C GLY A 58 13.89 -18.41 8.84
N GLY A 59 14.65 -17.99 9.84
CA GLY A 59 14.39 -16.82 10.64
C GLY A 59 13.38 -17.05 11.77
N ALA A 60 12.85 -15.97 12.36
CA ALA A 60 11.90 -16.02 13.45
C ALA A 60 10.84 -14.92 13.33
N ILE A 61 9.63 -15.19 13.85
CA ILE A 61 8.54 -14.21 14.00
C ILE A 61 8.15 -14.15 15.47
N SER A 62 8.01 -12.91 15.99
CA SER A 62 7.43 -12.64 17.29
C SER A 62 6.17 -11.79 17.15
N ILE A 63 5.19 -12.04 18.01
CA ILE A 63 3.97 -11.24 18.15
C ILE A 63 3.93 -10.74 19.59
N PHE A 64 3.98 -9.41 19.78
CA PHE A 64 4.11 -8.77 21.09
C PHE A 64 5.22 -9.38 21.96
N GLY A 65 6.38 -9.64 21.36
CA GLY A 65 7.55 -10.25 22.01
C GLY A 65 7.42 -11.74 22.29
N THR A 66 6.27 -12.37 22.00
CA THR A 66 6.08 -13.83 22.16
C THR A 66 6.50 -14.52 20.86
N PRO A 67 7.43 -15.53 20.92
CA PRO A 67 7.78 -16.32 19.75
C PRO A 67 6.56 -16.98 19.11
N ALA A 68 6.28 -16.68 17.84
CA ALA A 68 5.08 -17.15 17.15
C ALA A 68 5.37 -18.13 16.01
N SER A 69 6.64 -18.37 15.67
CA SER A 69 7.04 -19.18 14.51
C SER A 69 6.41 -20.58 14.48
N ASN A 70 6.25 -21.21 15.65
CA ASN A 70 5.70 -22.57 15.80
C ASN A 70 4.27 -22.60 16.36
N LEU A 71 3.67 -21.43 16.66
CA LEU A 71 2.30 -21.38 17.14
C LEU A 71 1.32 -21.62 15.99
N PRO A 72 0.29 -22.45 16.20
CA PRO A 72 -0.78 -22.61 15.22
C PRO A 72 -1.61 -21.33 15.09
N PRO A 73 -2.38 -21.13 14.00
CA PRO A 73 -3.13 -19.90 13.76
C PRO A 73 -4.06 -19.46 14.89
N TRP A 74 -4.72 -20.41 15.55
CA TRP A 74 -5.70 -20.14 16.60
C TRP A 74 -5.11 -19.76 17.97
N GLU A 75 -3.79 -19.89 18.15
CA GLU A 75 -3.05 -19.48 19.34
C GLU A 75 -2.36 -18.13 19.16
N ARG A 76 -2.42 -17.55 17.95
CA ARG A 76 -1.84 -16.24 17.65
C ARG A 76 -2.85 -15.12 17.91
N ASP A 77 -2.40 -14.04 18.51
CA ASP A 77 -3.25 -12.87 18.81
C ASP A 77 -3.44 -11.99 17.56
N VAL A 78 -3.84 -12.61 16.46
CA VAL A 78 -4.12 -11.99 15.17
C VAL A 78 -5.39 -12.54 14.56
N ASN A 79 -6.08 -11.74 13.74
CA ASN A 79 -7.16 -12.22 12.89
C ASN A 79 -6.95 -11.72 11.45
N THR A 80 -7.47 -12.49 10.48
CA THR A 80 -7.28 -12.20 9.06
C THR A 80 -8.61 -11.93 8.36
N VAL A 81 -8.64 -10.86 7.55
CA VAL A 81 -9.67 -10.59 6.55
C VAL A 81 -9.08 -10.94 5.19
N PHE A 82 -9.69 -11.91 4.51
CA PHE A 82 -9.25 -12.39 3.21
C PHE A 82 -9.80 -11.54 2.07
N GLN A 83 -9.16 -11.59 0.91
CA GLN A 83 -9.50 -10.83 -0.29
C GLN A 83 -10.93 -11.08 -0.79
N ASP A 84 -11.45 -12.30 -0.68
CA ASP A 84 -12.80 -12.70 -1.04
C ASP A 84 -13.81 -12.60 0.11
N TYR A 85 -13.35 -12.02 1.25
CA TYR A 85 -14.08 -11.88 2.51
C TYR A 85 -14.44 -13.21 3.21
N ALA A 86 -14.45 -14.33 2.51
CA ALA A 86 -14.73 -15.69 3.01
C ALA A 86 -15.97 -15.77 3.93
N LEU A 87 -17.05 -15.04 3.59
CA LEU A 87 -18.31 -15.09 4.36
C LEU A 87 -19.04 -16.40 4.06
N PHE A 88 -19.62 -17.01 5.08
CA PHE A 88 -20.43 -18.22 4.96
C PHE A 88 -21.79 -17.89 4.31
N PRO A 89 -22.06 -18.33 3.06
CA PRO A 89 -23.21 -17.85 2.29
C PRO A 89 -24.55 -18.37 2.82
N HIS A 90 -24.55 -19.47 3.54
CA HIS A 90 -25.73 -20.09 4.14
C HIS A 90 -26.13 -19.51 5.49
N MET A 91 -25.22 -18.78 6.16
CA MET A 91 -25.46 -18.17 7.47
C MET A 91 -26.00 -16.75 7.36
N SER A 92 -26.71 -16.30 8.39
CA SER A 92 -27.04 -14.88 8.57
C SER A 92 -25.78 -14.05 8.82
N ILE A 93 -25.86 -12.74 8.66
CA ILE A 93 -24.76 -11.83 8.96
C ILE A 93 -24.38 -11.90 10.44
N LEU A 94 -25.37 -11.94 11.33
CA LEU A 94 -25.14 -12.10 12.77
C LEU A 94 -24.40 -13.39 13.09
N ASP A 95 -24.80 -14.52 12.48
CA ASP A 95 -24.14 -15.82 12.70
C ASP A 95 -22.75 -15.86 12.08
N ASN A 96 -22.54 -15.22 10.93
CA ASN A 96 -21.20 -15.05 10.35
C ASN A 96 -20.24 -14.36 11.34
N VAL A 97 -20.66 -13.25 11.93
CA VAL A 97 -19.84 -12.51 12.89
C VAL A 97 -19.67 -13.31 14.18
N ALA A 98 -20.72 -13.96 14.67
CA ALA A 98 -20.69 -14.78 15.89
C ALA A 98 -19.91 -16.10 15.76
N TYR A 99 -19.50 -16.50 14.55
CA TYR A 99 -18.95 -17.84 14.29
C TYR A 99 -17.69 -18.15 15.12
N GLY A 100 -16.73 -17.23 15.18
CA GLY A 100 -15.51 -17.42 15.96
C GLY A 100 -15.79 -17.62 17.44
N LEU A 101 -16.76 -16.90 18.01
CA LEU A 101 -17.19 -17.06 19.40
C LEU A 101 -17.93 -18.38 19.61
N MET A 102 -18.66 -18.87 18.59
CA MET A 102 -19.31 -20.19 18.64
C MET A 102 -18.25 -21.30 18.74
N VAL A 103 -17.18 -21.22 17.95
CA VAL A 103 -16.07 -22.19 18.00
C VAL A 103 -15.36 -22.16 19.35
N LYS A 104 -15.27 -20.99 20.00
CA LYS A 104 -14.74 -20.83 21.36
C LYS A 104 -15.71 -21.30 22.47
N GLY A 105 -16.89 -21.83 22.12
CA GLY A 105 -17.86 -22.34 23.08
C GLY A 105 -18.70 -21.26 23.78
N VAL A 106 -18.68 -20.01 23.34
CA VAL A 106 -19.50 -18.94 23.91
C VAL A 106 -21.00 -19.23 23.67
N ASN A 107 -21.82 -19.12 24.72
CA ASN A 107 -23.25 -19.40 24.61
C ASN A 107 -23.96 -18.47 23.61
N LYS A 108 -25.08 -18.93 23.01
CA LYS A 108 -25.76 -18.25 21.90
C LYS A 108 -26.17 -16.81 22.21
N LYS A 109 -26.73 -16.57 23.40
CA LYS A 109 -27.19 -15.23 23.81
C LYS A 109 -26.03 -14.24 23.88
N GLN A 110 -24.95 -14.64 24.50
CA GLN A 110 -23.75 -13.80 24.67
C GLN A 110 -23.04 -13.55 23.35
N ARG A 111 -22.77 -14.59 22.51
CA ARG A 111 -22.10 -14.41 21.24
C ARG A 111 -22.89 -13.56 20.25
N HIS A 112 -24.24 -13.63 20.26
CA HIS A 112 -25.08 -12.77 19.42
C HIS A 112 -25.04 -11.32 19.89
N ALA A 113 -25.02 -11.04 21.20
CA ALA A 113 -24.87 -9.69 21.73
C ALA A 113 -23.51 -9.08 21.32
N MET A 114 -22.42 -9.81 21.46
CA MET A 114 -21.07 -9.38 21.04
C MET A 114 -21.00 -9.17 19.51
N ALA A 115 -21.61 -10.06 18.73
CA ALA A 115 -21.66 -9.93 17.28
C ALA A 115 -22.46 -8.71 16.82
N GLN A 116 -23.58 -8.40 17.50
CA GLN A 116 -24.34 -7.20 17.25
C GLN A 116 -23.52 -5.94 17.54
N GLU A 117 -22.83 -5.87 18.67
CA GLU A 117 -21.94 -4.78 19.02
C GLU A 117 -20.82 -4.60 17.97
N ALA A 118 -20.20 -5.71 17.52
CA ALA A 118 -19.20 -5.66 16.45
C ALA A 118 -19.77 -5.13 15.13
N LEU A 119 -21.00 -5.48 14.76
CA LEU A 119 -21.71 -4.93 13.60
C LEU A 119 -22.04 -3.45 13.74
N GLU A 120 -22.36 -2.98 14.93
CA GLU A 120 -22.59 -1.56 15.22
C GLU A 120 -21.31 -0.74 15.05
N LYS A 121 -20.14 -1.25 15.48
CA LYS A 121 -18.82 -0.61 15.28
C LYS A 121 -18.49 -0.37 13.80
N VAL A 122 -19.03 -1.17 12.88
CA VAL A 122 -18.88 -1.00 11.43
C VAL A 122 -20.13 -0.41 10.76
N ALA A 123 -21.05 0.17 11.52
CA ALA A 123 -22.32 0.78 11.08
C ALA A 123 -23.23 -0.17 10.27
N LEU A 124 -23.28 -1.45 10.65
CA LEU A 124 -24.09 -2.49 9.98
C LEU A 124 -25.06 -3.24 10.93
N GLY A 125 -25.43 -2.68 12.09
CA GLY A 125 -26.37 -3.29 13.02
C GLY A 125 -27.74 -3.62 12.40
N PHE A 126 -28.15 -2.90 11.34
CA PHE A 126 -29.45 -3.07 10.68
C PHE A 126 -29.52 -4.26 9.69
N VAL A 127 -28.39 -4.91 9.33
CA VAL A 127 -28.36 -6.03 8.36
C VAL A 127 -28.19 -7.40 8.98
N GLN A 128 -28.24 -7.52 10.31
CA GLN A 128 -27.90 -8.72 11.06
C GLN A 128 -28.66 -9.99 10.63
N GLN A 129 -29.92 -9.87 10.16
CA GLN A 129 -30.76 -10.99 9.71
C GLN A 129 -30.58 -11.31 8.21
N ARG A 130 -29.85 -10.51 7.45
CA ARG A 130 -29.60 -10.75 6.03
C ARG A 130 -28.57 -11.85 5.81
N LYS A 131 -28.50 -12.35 4.56
CA LYS A 131 -27.43 -13.23 4.08
C LYS A 131 -26.38 -12.42 3.29
N PRO A 132 -25.15 -12.93 3.14
CA PRO A 132 -24.09 -12.25 2.38
C PRO A 132 -24.50 -11.85 0.95
N SER A 133 -25.30 -12.66 0.27
CA SER A 133 -25.82 -12.40 -1.07
C SER A 133 -26.72 -11.15 -1.19
N GLN A 134 -27.24 -10.68 -0.08
CA GLN A 134 -28.12 -9.50 -0.01
C GLN A 134 -27.38 -8.20 0.31
N LEU A 135 -26.05 -8.24 0.34
CA LEU A 135 -25.18 -7.11 0.68
C LEU A 135 -24.38 -6.63 -0.51
N SER A 136 -24.08 -5.31 -0.53
CA SER A 136 -23.10 -4.72 -1.45
C SER A 136 -21.67 -5.19 -1.12
N GLY A 137 -20.72 -4.99 -2.04
CA GLY A 137 -19.31 -5.31 -1.83
C GLY A 137 -18.73 -4.68 -0.55
N GLY A 138 -18.90 -3.37 -0.37
CA GLY A 138 -18.45 -2.67 0.83
C GLY A 138 -19.14 -3.12 2.11
N GLN A 139 -20.42 -3.51 2.04
CA GLN A 139 -21.10 -4.10 3.21
C GLN A 139 -20.53 -5.48 3.56
N ARG A 140 -20.26 -6.35 2.57
CA ARG A 140 -19.62 -7.64 2.82
C ARG A 140 -18.24 -7.49 3.46
N GLN A 141 -17.45 -6.54 2.98
CA GLN A 141 -16.15 -6.22 3.56
C GLN A 141 -16.26 -5.80 5.03
N ARG A 142 -17.16 -4.85 5.36
CA ARG A 142 -17.37 -4.41 6.75
C ARG A 142 -17.86 -5.55 7.65
N VAL A 143 -18.67 -6.47 7.15
CA VAL A 143 -19.06 -7.68 7.88
C VAL A 143 -17.84 -8.58 8.15
N ALA A 144 -16.95 -8.77 7.17
CA ALA A 144 -15.74 -9.56 7.37
C ALA A 144 -14.80 -8.94 8.42
N ILE A 145 -14.71 -7.61 8.44
CA ILE A 145 -13.98 -6.87 9.48
C ILE A 145 -14.65 -7.08 10.85
N ALA A 146 -15.97 -6.92 10.97
CA ALA A 146 -16.70 -7.17 12.21
C ALA A 146 -16.49 -8.61 12.72
N ARG A 147 -16.50 -9.60 11.81
CA ARG A 147 -16.22 -11.02 12.14
C ARG A 147 -14.80 -11.23 12.68
N ALA A 148 -13.82 -10.47 12.15
CA ALA A 148 -12.46 -10.52 12.66
C ALA A 148 -12.35 -9.81 14.03
N LEU A 149 -12.99 -8.68 14.19
CA LEU A 149 -12.93 -7.83 15.40
C LEU A 149 -13.66 -8.43 16.61
N VAL A 150 -14.71 -9.24 16.40
CA VAL A 150 -15.48 -9.83 17.51
C VAL A 150 -14.66 -10.74 18.43
N ASN A 151 -13.52 -11.22 17.94
CA ASN A 151 -12.55 -12.00 18.72
C ASN A 151 -11.56 -11.14 19.52
N GLU A 152 -11.64 -9.82 19.42
CA GLU A 152 -10.79 -8.83 20.09
C GLU A 152 -9.29 -9.03 19.81
N PRO A 153 -8.87 -9.19 18.53
CA PRO A 153 -7.46 -9.38 18.21
C PRO A 153 -6.66 -8.10 18.46
N ARG A 154 -5.40 -8.25 18.84
CA ARG A 154 -4.48 -7.10 18.94
C ARG A 154 -3.91 -6.69 17.57
N VAL A 155 -3.88 -7.61 16.60
CA VAL A 155 -3.45 -7.35 15.21
C VAL A 155 -4.53 -7.80 14.23
N LEU A 156 -4.92 -6.92 13.32
CA LEU A 156 -5.80 -7.24 12.19
C LEU A 156 -4.98 -7.30 10.89
N LEU A 157 -5.03 -8.46 10.25
CA LEU A 157 -4.38 -8.72 8.97
C LEU A 157 -5.39 -8.56 7.84
N LEU A 158 -5.07 -7.77 6.82
CA LEU A 158 -5.96 -7.43 5.72
C LEU A 158 -5.27 -7.76 4.38
N ASP A 159 -5.74 -8.80 3.69
CA ASP A 159 -5.17 -9.27 2.42
C ASP A 159 -5.97 -8.71 1.25
N GLU A 160 -5.49 -7.64 0.61
CA GLU A 160 -6.09 -6.92 -0.53
C GLU A 160 -7.62 -6.66 -0.38
N PRO A 161 -8.10 -6.15 0.77
CA PRO A 161 -9.54 -6.14 1.06
C PRO A 161 -10.34 -5.17 0.20
N LEU A 162 -9.69 -4.22 -0.51
CA LEU A 162 -10.34 -3.21 -1.34
C LEU A 162 -10.31 -3.53 -2.84
N GLY A 163 -9.60 -4.59 -3.25
CA GLY A 163 -9.30 -4.89 -4.66
C GLY A 163 -10.54 -5.15 -5.53
N THR A 164 -11.66 -5.57 -4.94
CA THR A 164 -12.91 -5.89 -5.68
C THR A 164 -13.90 -4.73 -5.75
N LEU A 165 -13.57 -3.56 -5.17
CA LEU A 165 -14.45 -2.40 -5.10
C LEU A 165 -14.21 -1.43 -6.27
N ASP A 166 -15.27 -0.73 -6.70
CA ASP A 166 -15.14 0.41 -7.61
C ASP A 166 -14.41 1.58 -6.95
N LEU A 167 -13.89 2.51 -7.77
CA LEU A 167 -13.03 3.59 -7.29
C LEU A 167 -13.67 4.42 -6.17
N LYS A 168 -14.92 4.87 -6.35
CA LYS A 168 -15.61 5.75 -5.39
C LYS A 168 -15.83 5.05 -4.05
N LEU A 169 -16.27 3.78 -4.10
CA LEU A 169 -16.49 2.99 -2.90
C LEU A 169 -15.16 2.66 -2.21
N ARG A 170 -14.09 2.42 -3.00
CA ARG A 170 -12.74 2.19 -2.48
C ARG A 170 -12.22 3.39 -1.69
N GLU A 171 -12.30 4.61 -2.23
CA GLU A 171 -11.91 5.85 -1.54
C GLU A 171 -12.68 6.06 -0.24
N GLN A 172 -13.99 5.81 -0.26
CA GLN A 172 -14.80 5.87 0.95
C GLN A 172 -14.34 4.85 2.00
N MET A 173 -14.10 3.60 1.58
CA MET A 173 -13.67 2.53 2.48
C MET A 173 -12.27 2.76 3.06
N GLN A 174 -11.36 3.41 2.32
CA GLN A 174 -10.05 3.82 2.85
C GLN A 174 -10.22 4.75 4.07
N LEU A 175 -11.06 5.78 3.95
CA LEU A 175 -11.34 6.70 5.05
C LEU A 175 -11.99 6.00 6.25
N GLU A 176 -12.94 5.10 5.99
CA GLU A 176 -13.62 4.33 7.04
C GLU A 176 -12.65 3.40 7.76
N LEU A 177 -11.77 2.69 7.04
CA LEU A 177 -10.76 1.79 7.62
C LEU A 177 -9.77 2.56 8.50
N LYS A 178 -9.27 3.72 8.06
CA LYS A 178 -8.33 4.54 8.86
C LYS A 178 -9.01 5.05 10.13
N LYS A 179 -10.25 5.55 10.04
CA LYS A 179 -11.04 5.98 11.22
C LYS A 179 -11.30 4.83 12.18
N LEU A 180 -11.65 3.65 11.66
CA LEU A 180 -11.90 2.45 12.47
C LEU A 180 -10.62 2.05 13.22
N GLN A 181 -9.49 1.97 12.53
CA GLN A 181 -8.20 1.63 13.14
C GLN A 181 -7.85 2.61 14.27
N GLN A 182 -7.99 3.92 14.02
CA GLN A 182 -7.74 4.96 15.03
C GLN A 182 -8.67 4.84 16.25
N SER A 183 -9.95 4.52 16.03
CA SER A 183 -10.92 4.36 17.13
C SER A 183 -10.68 3.12 17.98
N LEU A 184 -10.15 2.06 17.38
CA LEU A 184 -9.87 0.79 18.07
C LEU A 184 -8.50 0.79 18.74
N GLY A 185 -7.53 1.56 18.22
CA GLY A 185 -6.16 1.61 18.74
C GLY A 185 -5.37 0.33 18.53
N ILE A 186 -5.83 -0.61 17.69
CA ILE A 186 -5.13 -1.88 17.39
C ILE A 186 -4.25 -1.75 16.15
N THR A 187 -3.32 -2.68 15.99
CA THR A 187 -2.42 -2.73 14.84
C THR A 187 -3.13 -3.28 13.60
N PHE A 188 -3.04 -2.56 12.48
CA PHE A 188 -3.48 -3.06 11.17
C PHE A 188 -2.27 -3.35 10.29
N ILE A 189 -2.24 -4.54 9.68
CA ILE A 189 -1.27 -4.92 8.66
C ILE A 189 -2.04 -5.14 7.36
N PHE A 190 -1.81 -4.29 6.39
CA PHE A 190 -2.58 -4.17 5.17
C PHE A 190 -1.72 -4.52 3.95
N VAL A 191 -2.13 -5.51 3.18
CA VAL A 191 -1.48 -5.88 1.92
C VAL A 191 -2.24 -5.25 0.77
N THR A 192 -1.52 -4.60 -0.13
CA THR A 192 -2.08 -4.04 -1.35
C THR A 192 -1.03 -3.96 -2.47
N HIS A 193 -1.50 -3.88 -3.70
CA HIS A 193 -0.70 -3.49 -4.87
C HIS A 193 -1.06 -2.07 -5.36
N ASP A 194 -2.06 -1.41 -4.73
CA ASP A 194 -2.48 -0.05 -5.05
C ASP A 194 -1.71 0.96 -4.19
N GLN A 195 -0.99 1.87 -4.88
CA GLN A 195 -0.18 2.89 -4.24
C GLN A 195 -1.03 3.92 -3.48
N GLY A 196 -2.19 4.29 -4.06
CA GLY A 196 -3.12 5.25 -3.45
C GLY A 196 -3.62 4.75 -2.10
N GLU A 197 -3.95 3.45 -1.99
CA GLU A 197 -4.34 2.83 -0.73
C GLU A 197 -3.22 2.91 0.32
N ALA A 198 -2.02 2.47 -0.04
CA ALA A 198 -0.89 2.45 0.87
C ALA A 198 -0.51 3.86 1.35
N LEU A 199 -0.44 4.84 0.43
CA LEU A 199 -0.02 6.20 0.75
C LEU A 199 -1.06 6.99 1.56
N SER A 200 -2.37 6.70 1.35
CA SER A 200 -3.46 7.47 2.01
C SER A 200 -3.76 7.02 3.44
N MET A 201 -3.55 5.74 3.76
CA MET A 201 -3.99 5.17 5.05
C MET A 201 -2.87 4.90 6.04
N SER A 202 -1.64 4.65 5.55
CA SER A 202 -0.59 4.06 6.38
C SER A 202 0.20 5.09 7.18
N ASP A 203 0.66 4.65 8.35
CA ASP A 203 1.67 5.38 9.11
C ASP A 203 3.08 5.07 8.57
N ARG A 204 3.30 3.80 8.15
CA ARG A 204 4.49 3.35 7.43
C ARG A 204 4.12 2.33 6.36
N VAL A 205 4.92 2.30 5.29
CA VAL A 205 4.75 1.38 4.17
C VAL A 205 6.08 0.67 3.91
N ALA A 206 6.04 -0.66 3.80
CA ALA A 206 7.13 -1.46 3.28
C ALA A 206 6.91 -1.73 1.79
N VAL A 207 7.86 -1.31 0.96
CA VAL A 207 7.84 -1.60 -0.48
C VAL A 207 8.57 -2.91 -0.72
N PHE A 208 7.84 -3.90 -1.25
CA PHE A 208 8.34 -5.24 -1.55
C PHE A 208 8.70 -5.39 -3.03
N ASN A 209 9.81 -6.06 -3.28
CA ASN A 209 10.25 -6.47 -4.60
C ASN A 209 10.98 -7.83 -4.49
N ASN A 210 10.64 -8.79 -5.35
CA ASN A 210 11.32 -10.10 -5.45
C ASN A 210 11.57 -10.78 -4.08
N GLY A 211 10.56 -10.80 -3.20
CA GLY A 211 10.64 -11.43 -1.88
C GLY A 211 11.41 -10.63 -0.82
N ARG A 212 11.89 -9.43 -1.13
CA ARG A 212 12.67 -8.56 -0.23
C ARG A 212 11.95 -7.23 0.00
N ILE A 213 12.39 -6.53 1.04
CA ILE A 213 11.98 -5.15 1.30
C ILE A 213 13.02 -4.19 0.71
N GLU A 214 12.59 -3.34 -0.21
CA GLU A 214 13.41 -2.28 -0.81
C GLU A 214 13.55 -1.07 0.13
N GLN A 215 12.43 -0.66 0.73
CA GLN A 215 12.39 0.49 1.63
C GLN A 215 11.19 0.39 2.57
N VAL A 216 11.37 0.86 3.81
CA VAL A 216 10.28 1.06 4.79
C VAL A 216 10.37 2.47 5.30
N ASP A 217 9.36 3.28 5.01
CA ASP A 217 9.31 4.67 5.48
C ASP A 217 7.85 5.16 5.60
N SER A 218 7.67 6.42 6.03
CA SER A 218 6.39 7.11 5.93
C SER A 218 5.95 7.25 4.46
N PRO A 219 4.64 7.35 4.15
CA PRO A 219 4.15 7.60 2.80
C PRO A 219 4.86 8.79 2.12
N ARG A 220 5.04 9.87 2.86
CA ARG A 220 5.72 11.07 2.37
C ARG A 220 7.19 10.80 2.02
N ASP A 221 7.93 10.11 2.89
CA ASP A 221 9.35 9.87 2.63
C ASP A 221 9.56 8.86 1.50
N LEU A 222 8.71 7.85 1.35
CA LEU A 222 8.73 6.95 0.19
C LEU A 222 8.55 7.70 -1.13
N TYR A 223 7.64 8.68 -1.16
CA TYR A 223 7.38 9.48 -2.34
C TYR A 223 8.47 10.51 -2.62
N MET A 224 8.87 11.27 -1.59
CA MET A 224 9.80 12.39 -1.71
C MET A 224 11.27 11.98 -1.68
N ARG A 225 11.59 10.82 -1.08
CA ARG A 225 12.96 10.33 -0.85
C ARG A 225 13.09 8.84 -1.16
N PRO A 226 12.72 8.40 -2.38
CA PRO A 226 12.94 7.02 -2.79
C PRO A 226 14.43 6.69 -2.73
N ARG A 227 14.78 5.49 -2.27
CA ARG A 227 16.19 5.06 -2.15
C ARG A 227 16.72 4.39 -3.41
N THR A 228 15.85 3.66 -4.13
CA THR A 228 16.25 2.89 -5.31
C THR A 228 15.46 3.34 -6.54
N PRO A 229 15.96 3.09 -7.75
CA PRO A 229 15.22 3.30 -9.00
C PRO A 229 13.86 2.59 -8.99
N PHE A 230 13.82 1.38 -8.43
CA PHE A 230 12.58 0.62 -8.29
C PHE A 230 11.54 1.38 -7.45
N VAL A 231 11.90 1.83 -6.25
CA VAL A 231 10.97 2.58 -5.38
C VAL A 231 10.54 3.89 -6.04
N ALA A 232 11.46 4.62 -6.70
CA ALA A 232 11.17 5.85 -7.41
C ALA A 232 10.13 5.67 -8.53
N GLY A 233 10.24 4.58 -9.29
CA GLY A 233 9.33 4.27 -10.38
C GLY A 233 8.04 3.57 -9.94
N PHE A 234 8.08 2.83 -8.84
CA PHE A 234 6.94 2.08 -8.32
C PHE A 234 6.03 2.94 -7.43
N VAL A 235 6.58 3.82 -6.59
CA VAL A 235 5.81 4.74 -5.75
C VAL A 235 5.62 6.07 -6.46
N GLY A 236 4.56 6.20 -7.23
CA GLY A 236 4.33 7.31 -8.14
C GLY A 236 5.13 7.17 -9.45
N THR A 237 5.09 8.22 -10.27
CA THR A 237 5.91 8.31 -11.49
C THR A 237 7.16 9.12 -11.19
N SER A 238 8.32 8.72 -11.72
CA SER A 238 9.58 9.47 -11.63
C SER A 238 10.35 9.41 -12.94
N ASN A 239 11.03 10.52 -13.26
CA ASN A 239 12.15 10.45 -14.19
C ASN A 239 13.35 9.93 -13.42
N VAL A 240 13.99 8.89 -13.90
CA VAL A 240 15.23 8.35 -13.33
C VAL A 240 16.37 8.70 -14.29
N PHE A 241 17.31 9.48 -13.81
CA PHE A 241 18.53 9.81 -14.51
C PHE A 241 19.60 8.82 -14.07
N ASP A 242 20.13 8.01 -14.99
CA ASP A 242 21.32 7.22 -14.73
C ASP A 242 22.57 8.10 -14.62
N GLY A 243 23.70 7.55 -14.22
CA GLY A 243 24.92 8.32 -13.99
C GLY A 243 25.38 9.12 -15.20
N LEU A 244 25.25 8.58 -16.42
CA LEU A 244 25.64 9.27 -17.67
C LEU A 244 24.69 10.42 -17.99
N MET A 245 23.38 10.19 -17.82
CA MET A 245 22.36 11.22 -18.04
C MET A 245 22.48 12.33 -17.00
N ALA A 246 22.71 12.00 -15.74
CA ALA A 246 22.90 12.98 -14.66
C ALA A 246 24.15 13.84 -14.88
N GLU A 247 25.26 13.25 -15.30
CA GLU A 247 26.47 13.98 -15.63
C GLU A 247 26.26 14.93 -16.81
N LYS A 248 25.62 14.47 -17.88
CA LYS A 248 25.37 15.25 -19.10
C LYS A 248 24.42 16.41 -18.88
N LEU A 249 23.31 16.17 -18.16
CA LEU A 249 22.24 17.18 -17.99
C LEU A 249 22.47 18.10 -16.78
N CYS A 250 23.09 17.61 -15.74
CA CYS A 250 23.15 18.30 -14.45
C CYS A 250 24.58 18.46 -13.92
N GLY A 251 25.60 17.86 -14.56
CA GLY A 251 26.98 17.83 -14.06
C GLY A 251 27.10 17.10 -12.72
N MET A 252 26.23 16.11 -12.45
CA MET A 252 26.16 15.36 -11.20
C MET A 252 26.57 13.92 -11.43
N THR A 253 27.22 13.32 -10.44
CA THR A 253 27.62 11.91 -10.46
C THR A 253 26.59 11.04 -9.72
N GLY A 254 26.32 9.83 -10.23
CA GLY A 254 25.35 8.92 -9.66
C GLY A 254 23.95 9.02 -10.28
N SER A 255 23.05 8.14 -9.85
CA SER A 255 21.68 8.09 -10.34
C SER A 255 20.75 8.96 -9.49
N PHE A 256 19.78 9.63 -10.12
CA PHE A 256 18.84 10.52 -9.45
C PHE A 256 17.41 10.30 -9.93
N ALA A 257 16.46 10.51 -9.01
CA ALA A 257 15.03 10.60 -9.32
C ALA A 257 14.59 12.05 -9.36
N LEU A 258 13.73 12.39 -10.33
CA LEU A 258 13.09 13.71 -10.45
C LEU A 258 11.60 13.51 -10.73
N ARG A 259 10.74 14.04 -9.86
CA ARG A 259 9.29 13.95 -10.03
C ARG A 259 8.82 14.82 -11.20
N PRO A 260 7.90 14.32 -12.06
CA PRO A 260 7.39 15.07 -13.21
C PRO A 260 6.76 16.42 -12.85
N GLU A 261 6.13 16.53 -11.68
CA GLU A 261 5.49 17.76 -11.17
C GLU A 261 6.49 18.83 -10.68
N HIS A 262 7.75 18.46 -10.49
CA HIS A 262 8.81 19.42 -10.14
C HIS A 262 9.46 20.07 -11.37
N ILE A 263 9.09 19.62 -12.57
CA ILE A 263 9.61 20.16 -13.83
C ILE A 263 8.66 21.22 -14.35
N ARG A 264 9.18 22.38 -14.72
CA ARG A 264 8.43 23.50 -15.31
C ARG A 264 8.69 23.58 -16.81
N LEU A 265 7.65 23.96 -17.56
CA LEU A 265 7.73 24.22 -19.00
C LEU A 265 7.87 25.73 -19.26
N ASN A 266 8.76 26.11 -20.18
CA ASN A 266 8.98 27.46 -20.65
C ASN A 266 9.20 28.51 -19.53
N THR A 267 9.71 28.07 -18.40
CA THR A 267 10.06 28.94 -17.26
C THR A 267 11.52 28.73 -16.94
N PRO A 268 12.34 29.78 -16.80
CA PRO A 268 13.75 29.65 -16.42
C PRO A 268 13.92 29.00 -15.04
N GLY A 269 14.96 28.18 -14.88
CA GLY A 269 15.32 27.53 -13.63
C GLY A 269 16.82 27.27 -13.55
N GLU A 270 17.27 26.68 -12.43
CA GLU A 270 18.68 26.38 -12.17
C GLU A 270 19.25 25.37 -13.17
N MET A 271 18.50 24.26 -13.36
CA MET A 271 18.78 23.26 -14.38
C MET A 271 17.82 23.46 -15.55
N GLN A 272 18.34 23.36 -16.77
CA GLN A 272 17.55 23.59 -17.99
C GLN A 272 17.95 22.59 -19.08
N ALA A 273 16.97 22.19 -19.86
CA ALA A 273 17.18 21.43 -21.08
C ALA A 273 16.12 21.79 -22.13
N ASN A 274 16.45 21.61 -23.40
CA ASN A 274 15.50 21.75 -24.49
C ASN A 274 15.01 20.38 -24.93
N GLY A 275 13.74 20.29 -25.24
CA GLY A 275 13.12 19.04 -25.70
C GLY A 275 11.97 19.30 -26.64
N THR A 276 11.53 18.24 -27.32
CA THR A 276 10.39 18.25 -28.22
C THR A 276 9.27 17.41 -27.59
N ILE A 277 8.06 17.97 -27.53
CA ILE A 277 6.87 17.28 -27.03
C ILE A 277 6.55 16.15 -28.00
N GLN A 278 6.43 14.92 -27.48
CA GLN A 278 6.05 13.73 -28.22
C GLN A 278 4.55 13.43 -28.03
N ALA A 279 4.06 13.59 -26.80
CA ALA A 279 2.65 13.34 -26.45
C ALA A 279 2.16 14.30 -25.36
N VAL A 280 0.86 14.59 -25.41
CA VAL A 280 0.15 15.38 -24.41
C VAL A 280 -1.06 14.58 -23.94
N GLN A 281 -1.19 14.38 -22.64
CA GLN A 281 -2.26 13.61 -22.01
C GLN A 281 -2.98 14.46 -20.97
N TYR A 282 -4.22 14.84 -21.25
CA TYR A 282 -5.06 15.53 -20.30
C TYR A 282 -5.66 14.54 -19.27
N GLN A 283 -5.39 14.73 -17.98
CA GLN A 283 -5.81 13.85 -16.89
C GLN A 283 -6.76 14.54 -15.89
N GLY A 284 -7.48 15.56 -16.31
CA GLY A 284 -8.37 16.33 -15.46
C GLY A 284 -7.62 17.34 -14.59
N ALA A 285 -7.18 16.95 -13.40
CA ALA A 285 -6.46 17.82 -12.47
C ALA A 285 -5.05 18.23 -12.94
N ALA A 286 -4.45 17.45 -13.84
CA ALA A 286 -3.12 17.71 -14.40
C ALA A 286 -3.07 17.38 -15.89
N THR A 287 -2.11 17.96 -16.59
CA THR A 287 -1.72 17.58 -17.95
C THR A 287 -0.31 17.01 -17.93
N ARG A 288 -0.15 15.83 -18.50
CA ARG A 288 1.12 15.12 -18.61
C ARG A 288 1.70 15.29 -20.01
N PHE A 289 2.98 15.60 -20.08
CA PHE A 289 3.74 15.77 -21.31
C PHE A 289 4.85 14.71 -21.35
N GLU A 290 4.98 14.04 -22.49
CA GLU A 290 6.13 13.20 -22.78
C GLU A 290 7.04 13.97 -23.74
N LEU A 291 8.31 14.15 -23.36
CA LEU A 291 9.28 14.89 -24.15
C LEU A 291 10.47 13.99 -24.52
N THR A 292 11.07 14.30 -25.66
CA THR A 292 12.42 13.85 -26.01
C THR A 292 13.36 15.05 -25.95
N LEU A 293 14.36 14.97 -25.07
CA LEU A 293 15.38 16.01 -24.93
C LEU A 293 16.29 16.04 -26.16
N SER A 294 17.03 17.12 -26.34
CA SER A 294 17.95 17.30 -27.49
C SER A 294 19.04 16.20 -27.56
N GLY A 295 19.31 15.51 -26.48
CA GLY A 295 20.22 14.39 -26.40
C GLY A 295 19.59 13.03 -26.69
N GLY A 296 18.27 12.96 -26.93
CA GLY A 296 17.53 11.72 -27.17
C GLY A 296 16.91 11.11 -25.93
N GLU A 297 17.15 11.64 -24.73
CA GLU A 297 16.62 11.16 -23.47
C GLU A 297 15.12 11.47 -23.35
N LYS A 298 14.35 10.54 -22.76
CA LYS A 298 12.92 10.76 -22.48
C LYS A 298 12.72 11.46 -21.14
N LEU A 299 11.77 12.38 -21.10
CA LEU A 299 11.41 13.12 -19.90
C LEU A 299 9.89 13.23 -19.79
N LEU A 300 9.36 12.96 -18.59
CA LEU A 300 7.95 13.17 -18.26
C LEU A 300 7.81 14.46 -17.46
N VAL A 301 6.83 15.28 -17.82
CA VAL A 301 6.47 16.50 -17.08
C VAL A 301 4.99 16.43 -16.74
N SER A 302 4.63 16.85 -15.54
CA SER A 302 3.22 16.93 -15.11
C SER A 302 2.94 18.34 -14.62
N GLN A 303 1.95 19.01 -15.22
CA GLN A 303 1.53 20.35 -14.80
C GLN A 303 0.08 20.32 -14.30
N ALA A 304 -0.16 20.94 -13.15
CA ALA A 304 -1.51 21.09 -12.61
C ALA A 304 -2.34 22.01 -13.52
N ASN A 305 -3.59 21.61 -13.79
CA ASN A 305 -4.54 22.42 -14.56
C ASN A 305 -5.23 23.42 -13.63
N MET A 306 -4.67 24.62 -13.49
CA MET A 306 -5.22 25.69 -12.66
C MET A 306 -6.18 26.56 -13.46
N THR A 307 -7.30 27.00 -12.89
CA THR A 307 -8.20 27.99 -13.49
C THR A 307 -7.55 29.36 -13.47
N GLY A 308 -7.45 30.01 -14.64
CA GLY A 308 -6.91 31.38 -14.78
C GLY A 308 -5.47 31.48 -15.27
N GLU A 309 -4.71 30.40 -15.32
CA GLU A 309 -3.50 30.34 -16.14
C GLU A 309 -3.89 29.92 -17.56
N GLU A 310 -3.24 30.51 -18.57
CA GLU A 310 -3.35 30.01 -19.94
C GLU A 310 -2.92 28.55 -19.87
N LEU A 311 -3.91 27.65 -20.02
CA LEU A 311 -3.69 26.22 -20.00
C LEU A 311 -2.49 25.87 -20.88
N PRO A 312 -1.64 24.92 -20.47
CA PRO A 312 -0.71 24.26 -21.39
C PRO A 312 -1.41 23.65 -22.63
N ALA A 313 -2.72 23.81 -22.74
CA ALA A 313 -3.58 23.39 -23.85
C ALA A 313 -3.17 23.96 -25.24
N THR A 314 -2.28 24.94 -25.28
CA THR A 314 -1.67 25.43 -26.52
C THR A 314 -0.44 24.61 -26.92
N LEU A 315 0.10 23.77 -26.02
CA LEU A 315 1.27 22.94 -26.31
C LEU A 315 0.84 21.65 -26.99
N THR A 316 1.39 21.42 -28.17
CA THR A 316 1.03 20.28 -29.04
C THR A 316 2.26 19.43 -29.36
N PRO A 317 2.07 18.14 -29.71
CA PRO A 317 3.17 17.31 -30.20
C PRO A 317 3.93 17.96 -31.34
N GLY A 318 5.24 17.78 -31.33
CA GLY A 318 6.17 18.39 -32.29
C GLY A 318 6.73 19.78 -31.89
N GLN A 319 6.15 20.44 -30.90
CA GLN A 319 6.67 21.70 -30.41
C GLN A 319 7.95 21.54 -29.58
N GLN A 320 8.87 22.47 -29.79
CA GLN A 320 10.06 22.59 -28.94
C GLN A 320 9.72 23.42 -27.70
N VAL A 321 10.16 22.95 -26.54
CA VAL A 321 9.98 23.62 -25.26
C VAL A 321 11.25 23.56 -24.43
N MET A 322 11.45 24.56 -23.60
CA MET A 322 12.45 24.53 -22.56
C MET A 322 11.84 23.89 -21.31
N VAL A 323 12.53 22.96 -20.69
CA VAL A 323 12.20 22.39 -19.39
C VAL A 323 13.18 22.86 -18.35
N SER A 324 12.73 23.07 -17.12
CA SER A 324 13.60 23.48 -16.03
C SER A 324 13.19 22.88 -14.69
N TRP A 325 14.15 22.73 -13.80
CA TRP A 325 13.95 22.27 -12.42
C TRP A 325 15.05 22.81 -11.51
N SER A 326 14.87 22.67 -10.20
CA SER A 326 15.86 23.02 -9.20
C SER A 326 16.69 21.78 -8.81
N ARG A 327 17.94 21.97 -8.42
CA ARG A 327 18.84 20.88 -8.01
C ARG A 327 18.35 20.19 -6.73
N ASP A 328 17.74 20.92 -5.81
CA ASP A 328 17.27 20.44 -4.52
C ASP A 328 16.10 19.44 -4.60
N VAL A 329 15.37 19.41 -5.73
CA VAL A 329 14.30 18.43 -5.98
C VAL A 329 14.77 17.12 -6.62
N MET A 330 16.07 17.05 -6.97
CA MET A 330 16.70 15.81 -7.47
C MET A 330 17.11 14.92 -6.30
N VAL A 331 16.55 13.73 -6.24
CA VAL A 331 16.78 12.79 -5.14
C VAL A 331 17.84 11.75 -5.56
N PRO A 332 18.99 11.67 -4.86
CA PRO A 332 19.99 10.66 -5.16
C PRO A 332 19.46 9.25 -4.89
N LEU A 333 19.75 8.34 -5.80
CA LEU A 333 19.36 6.93 -5.71
C LEU A 333 20.57 6.06 -5.41
N VAL A 334 20.36 5.02 -4.61
CA VAL A 334 21.36 3.97 -4.39
C VAL A 334 21.21 2.96 -5.54
N GLU A 335 22.31 2.63 -6.19
CA GLU A 335 22.31 1.57 -7.20
C GLU A 335 21.93 0.23 -6.57
N GLU A 336 21.07 -0.53 -7.25
CA GLU A 336 20.72 -1.89 -6.85
C GLU A 336 21.99 -2.76 -6.83
N ARG A 337 22.24 -3.43 -5.69
CA ARG A 337 23.33 -4.40 -5.55
C ARG A 337 22.92 -5.77 -6.06
#